data_9f68928c7b374cbfbc0e63919d8ca9d7
#
_entry.id   9f68928c7b374cbfbc0e63919d8ca9d7
#
_cell.length_a   1.000
_cell.length_b   1.000
_cell.length_c   1.000
_cell.angle_alpha   90.00
_cell.angle_beta   90.00
_cell.angle_gamma   90.00
#
_symmetry.space_group_name_H-M   'P 1'
#
loop_
_entity.id
_entity.type
_entity.pdbx_description
1 polymer ?
#
loop_
_entity_poly.entity_id
_entity_poly.type
_entity_poly.pdbx_seq_one_letter_code
_entity_poly.pdbx_strand_id
1 'polypeptide(L)'
;MKLSDIEIGTIVNFLNEGGYVLDFSTADFDAFTYKSIGVPLCETYRLSKGKSLIAYINDAKYEDKMKLLSDLIRYYELSSMKEHDEENRKSRAVAYKKCRSILDKAGGTMVMTATAET
;
A
#
# COMPACT_ATOMS: atom_id res chain seq x y z
N MET A 1 -16.17 -7.87 -0.61
CA MET A 1 -16.04 -7.86 0.86
C MET A 1 -15.06 -6.78 1.30
N LYS A 2 -15.47 -5.98 2.26
CA LYS A 2 -14.62 -4.90 2.74
C LYS A 2 -13.69 -5.38 3.84
N LEU A 3 -12.47 -4.89 3.80
CA LEU A 3 -11.50 -5.18 4.85
C LEU A 3 -11.84 -4.39 6.11
N SER A 4 -11.53 -4.99 7.26
CA SER A 4 -11.68 -4.31 8.53
C SER A 4 -10.54 -3.30 8.72
N ASP A 5 -10.71 -2.41 9.69
CA ASP A 5 -9.66 -1.45 10.02
C ASP A 5 -8.38 -2.15 10.49
N ILE A 6 -8.51 -3.29 11.14
CA ILE A 6 -7.36 -4.07 11.59
C ILE A 6 -6.59 -4.60 10.39
N GLU A 7 -7.31 -5.12 9.40
CA GLU A 7 -6.68 -5.63 8.19
C GLU A 7 -5.99 -4.53 7.40
N ILE A 8 -6.67 -3.40 7.26
CA ILE A 8 -6.07 -2.24 6.59
C ILE A 8 -4.83 -1.78 7.34
N GLY A 9 -4.92 -1.72 8.68
CA GLY A 9 -3.78 -1.34 9.51
C GLY A 9 -2.59 -2.27 9.35
N THR A 10 -2.83 -3.57 9.18
CA THR A 10 -1.76 -4.53 8.94
C THR A 10 -1.01 -4.19 7.65
N ILE A 11 -1.73 -3.85 6.59
CA ILE A 11 -1.11 -3.46 5.32
C ILE A 11 -0.34 -2.15 5.47
N VAL A 12 -0.93 -1.17 6.13
CA VAL A 12 -0.28 0.12 6.34
C VAL A 12 1.00 -0.05 7.14
N ASN A 13 0.98 -0.87 8.19
CA ASN A 13 2.16 -1.12 8.99
C ASN A 13 3.28 -1.79 8.19
N PHE A 14 2.92 -2.69 7.29
CA PHE A 14 3.91 -3.30 6.41
C PHE A 14 4.57 -2.25 5.52
N LEU A 15 3.77 -1.34 4.97
CA LEU A 15 4.27 -0.33 4.04
C LEU A 15 5.06 0.77 4.75
N ASN A 16 4.69 1.09 5.99
CA ASN A 16 5.21 2.24 6.73
C ASN A 16 6.18 1.77 7.80
N GLU A 17 7.46 1.84 7.51
CA GLU A 17 8.50 1.33 8.39
C GLU A 17 9.42 2.46 8.83
N GLY A 18 9.39 2.77 10.12
CA GLY A 18 10.28 3.77 10.69
C GLY A 18 10.10 5.17 10.11
N GLY A 19 8.89 5.51 9.70
CA GLY A 19 8.61 6.80 9.10
C GLY A 19 8.80 6.85 7.60
N TYR A 20 9.31 5.76 7.04
CA TYR A 20 9.50 5.65 5.59
C TYR A 20 8.42 4.77 5.00
N VAL A 21 7.94 5.13 3.82
CA VAL A 21 7.03 4.27 3.07
C VAL A 21 7.85 3.61 1.98
N LEU A 22 8.13 2.33 2.16
CA LEU A 22 8.97 1.55 1.26
C LEU A 22 10.30 2.29 1.03
N ASP A 23 10.71 2.43 -0.23
CA ASP A 23 11.97 3.11 -0.55
C ASP A 23 11.75 4.49 -1.19
N PHE A 24 10.56 5.04 -1.08
CA PHE A 24 10.24 6.31 -1.71
C PHE A 24 10.97 7.49 -1.03
N SER A 25 11.47 8.41 -1.86
CA SER A 25 11.75 9.76 -1.39
C SER A 25 10.41 10.49 -1.27
N THR A 26 10.41 11.66 -0.62
CA THR A 26 9.17 12.44 -0.51
C THR A 26 8.62 12.82 -1.88
N ALA A 27 9.47 13.27 -2.78
CA ALA A 27 9.04 13.65 -4.11
C ALA A 27 8.50 12.46 -4.90
N ASP A 28 9.18 11.31 -4.79
CA ASP A 28 8.75 10.11 -5.50
C ASP A 28 7.43 9.58 -4.94
N PHE A 29 7.26 9.66 -3.64
CA PHE A 29 6.03 9.23 -3.01
C PHE A 29 4.85 10.09 -3.49
N ASP A 30 5.03 11.41 -3.51
CA ASP A 30 3.97 12.31 -3.98
C ASP A 30 3.64 12.08 -5.45
N ALA A 31 4.64 11.84 -6.28
CA ALA A 31 4.41 11.53 -7.68
C ALA A 31 3.62 10.23 -7.83
N PHE A 32 3.97 9.23 -7.02
CA PHE A 32 3.28 7.95 -7.05
C PHE A 32 1.82 8.08 -6.60
N THR A 33 1.58 8.74 -5.48
CA THR A 33 0.22 8.89 -4.97
C THR A 33 -0.63 9.75 -5.89
N TYR A 34 -0.01 10.75 -6.52
CA TYR A 34 -0.74 11.54 -7.50
C TYR A 34 -1.23 10.68 -8.67
N LYS A 35 -0.37 9.80 -9.16
CA LYS A 35 -0.75 8.90 -10.26
C LYS A 35 -1.78 7.87 -9.81
N SER A 36 -1.67 7.41 -8.57
CA SER A 36 -2.56 6.37 -8.06
C SER A 36 -3.95 6.90 -7.75
N ILE A 37 -4.02 8.01 -7.02
CA ILE A 37 -5.28 8.50 -6.46
C ILE A 37 -5.53 9.98 -6.74
N GLY A 38 -4.67 10.62 -7.52
CA GLY A 38 -4.84 12.02 -7.87
C GLY A 38 -4.47 13.01 -6.78
N VAL A 39 -3.83 12.54 -5.70
CA VAL A 39 -3.49 13.39 -4.56
C VAL A 39 -2.03 13.20 -4.18
N PRO A 40 -1.20 14.28 -4.21
CA PRO A 40 0.17 14.20 -3.70
C PRO A 40 0.12 14.34 -2.19
N LEU A 41 0.26 13.22 -1.49
CA LEU A 41 -0.07 13.13 -0.06
C LEU A 41 0.78 14.03 0.85
N CYS A 42 2.11 14.03 0.67
CA CYS A 42 2.96 14.83 1.54
C CYS A 42 2.69 16.32 1.34
N GLU A 43 2.49 16.73 0.10
CA GLU A 43 2.17 18.12 -0.19
C GLU A 43 0.82 18.50 0.38
N THR A 44 -0.15 17.61 0.26
CA THR A 44 -1.52 17.88 0.69
C THR A 44 -1.63 17.96 2.21
N TYR A 45 -1.05 16.99 2.91
CA TYR A 45 -1.16 16.93 4.37
C TYR A 45 -0.04 17.66 5.08
N ARG A 46 1.06 17.94 4.39
CA ARG A 46 2.23 18.61 4.95
C ARG A 46 2.81 17.82 6.13
N LEU A 47 2.87 16.52 5.97
CA LEU A 47 3.40 15.59 6.95
C LEU A 47 4.45 14.70 6.29
N SER A 48 5.14 13.90 7.10
CA SER A 48 6.06 12.91 6.55
C SER A 48 5.29 11.89 5.71
N LYS A 49 6.03 11.11 4.93
CA LYS A 49 5.42 10.09 4.06
C LYS A 49 4.51 9.15 4.86
N GLY A 50 5.04 8.60 5.95
CA GLY A 50 4.27 7.67 6.77
C GLY A 50 3.05 8.30 7.39
N LYS A 51 3.20 9.50 7.94
CA LYS A 51 2.08 10.20 8.58
C LYS A 51 1.04 10.63 7.55
N SER A 52 1.49 11.06 6.37
CA SER A 52 0.56 11.45 5.30
C SER A 52 -0.24 10.25 4.82
N LEU A 53 0.41 9.09 4.70
CA LEU A 53 -0.29 7.87 4.32
C LEU A 53 -1.37 7.53 5.35
N ILE A 54 -1.04 7.55 6.63
CA ILE A 54 -1.99 7.25 7.69
C ILE A 54 -3.16 8.23 7.66
N ALA A 55 -2.87 9.52 7.49
CA ALA A 55 -3.91 10.54 7.45
C ALA A 55 -4.87 10.28 6.29
N TYR A 56 -4.33 9.94 5.12
CA TYR A 56 -5.15 9.66 3.96
C TYR A 56 -6.02 8.42 4.18
N ILE A 57 -5.44 7.36 4.72
CA ILE A 57 -6.18 6.13 4.99
C ILE A 57 -7.36 6.39 5.94
N ASN A 58 -7.18 7.30 6.89
CA ASN A 58 -8.25 7.65 7.82
C ASN A 58 -9.34 8.51 7.18
N ASP A 59 -8.98 9.35 6.19
CA ASP A 59 -9.90 10.30 5.59
C ASP A 59 -10.59 9.80 4.34
N ALA A 60 -9.95 8.95 3.57
CA ALA A 60 -10.40 8.62 2.23
C ALA A 60 -11.56 7.65 2.22
N LYS A 61 -12.30 7.67 1.12
CA LYS A 61 -13.31 6.65 0.87
C LYS A 61 -12.66 5.29 0.74
N TYR A 62 -13.41 4.25 1.04
CA TYR A 62 -12.88 2.90 1.04
C TYR A 62 -12.23 2.54 -0.30
N GLU A 63 -12.91 2.86 -1.41
CA GLU A 63 -12.39 2.52 -2.73
C GLU A 63 -11.06 3.19 -3.02
N ASP A 64 -10.94 4.45 -2.63
CA ASP A 64 -9.72 5.22 -2.89
C ASP A 64 -8.55 4.72 -2.06
N LYS A 65 -8.78 4.45 -0.77
CA LYS A 65 -7.70 3.93 0.08
C LYS A 65 -7.27 2.55 -0.38
N MET A 66 -8.20 1.72 -0.82
CA MET A 66 -7.87 0.38 -1.29
C MET A 66 -7.08 0.44 -2.59
N LYS A 67 -7.42 1.38 -3.47
CA LYS A 67 -6.65 1.57 -4.69
C LYS A 67 -5.21 1.93 -4.37
N LEU A 68 -5.01 2.88 -3.45
CA LEU A 68 -3.66 3.28 -3.08
C LEU A 68 -2.89 2.13 -2.46
N LEU A 69 -3.49 1.41 -1.52
CA LEU A 69 -2.82 0.30 -0.86
C LEU A 69 -2.45 -0.80 -1.86
N SER A 70 -3.36 -1.11 -2.77
CA SER A 70 -3.10 -2.12 -3.81
C SER A 70 -1.96 -1.68 -4.72
N ASP A 71 -1.95 -0.41 -5.11
CA ASP A 71 -0.88 0.11 -5.96
C ASP A 71 0.46 0.10 -5.24
N LEU A 72 0.49 0.41 -3.94
CA LEU A 72 1.72 0.38 -3.16
C LEU A 72 2.25 -1.04 -3.00
N ILE A 73 1.38 -2.00 -2.76
CA ILE A 73 1.78 -3.41 -2.67
C ILE A 73 2.31 -3.87 -4.03
N ARG A 74 1.68 -3.46 -5.11
CA ARG A 74 2.15 -3.79 -6.46
C ARG A 74 3.54 -3.19 -6.71
N TYR A 75 3.75 -1.95 -6.27
CA TYR A 75 5.06 -1.33 -6.37
C TYR A 75 6.11 -2.16 -5.61
N TYR A 76 5.77 -2.59 -4.40
CA TYR A 76 6.67 -3.43 -3.62
C TYR A 76 7.00 -4.72 -4.37
N GLU A 77 6.00 -5.36 -4.95
CA GLU A 77 6.22 -6.61 -5.70
C GLU A 77 7.21 -6.41 -6.84
N LEU A 78 7.06 -5.31 -7.55
CA LEU A 78 7.92 -5.03 -8.69
C LEU A 78 9.34 -4.64 -8.29
N SER A 79 9.52 -4.08 -7.10
CA SER A 79 10.81 -3.59 -6.64
C SER A 79 11.51 -4.51 -5.64
N SER A 80 10.84 -5.55 -5.17
CA SER A 80 11.38 -6.40 -4.09
C SER A 80 12.66 -7.12 -4.47
N MET A 81 12.94 -7.24 -5.75
CA MET A 81 14.17 -7.88 -6.23
C MET A 81 15.43 -7.13 -5.83
N LYS A 82 15.30 -5.90 -5.40
CA LYS A 82 16.43 -5.06 -5.02
C LYS A 82 16.87 -5.25 -3.57
N GLU A 83 16.16 -6.06 -2.82
CA GLU A 83 16.50 -6.32 -1.43
C GLU A 83 17.77 -7.12 -1.34
N HIS A 84 18.78 -6.62 -0.61
CA HIS A 84 20.06 -7.27 -0.51
C HIS A 84 20.25 -8.00 0.82
N ASP A 85 19.53 -7.61 1.85
CA ASP A 85 19.60 -8.23 3.16
C ASP A 85 18.68 -9.45 3.18
N GLU A 86 19.27 -10.63 3.18
CA GLU A 86 18.50 -11.86 3.11
C GLU A 86 17.61 -12.07 4.32
N GLU A 87 18.11 -11.73 5.51
CA GLU A 87 17.34 -11.87 6.73
C GLU A 87 16.14 -10.91 6.73
N ASN A 88 16.39 -9.68 6.35
CA ASN A 88 15.33 -8.68 6.23
C ASN A 88 14.33 -9.09 5.16
N ARG A 89 14.83 -9.64 4.06
CA ARG A 89 13.96 -10.11 2.97
C ARG A 89 13.05 -11.22 3.43
N LYS A 90 13.55 -12.16 4.23
CA LYS A 90 12.74 -13.27 4.75
C LYS A 90 11.64 -12.75 5.66
N SER A 91 12.00 -11.83 6.55
CA SER A 91 11.04 -11.23 7.47
C SER A 91 9.95 -10.47 6.70
N ARG A 92 10.36 -9.69 5.72
CA ARG A 92 9.41 -8.94 4.92
C ARG A 92 8.59 -9.84 4.02
N ALA A 93 9.14 -10.96 3.57
CA ALA A 93 8.39 -11.90 2.74
C ALA A 93 7.20 -12.48 3.51
N VAL A 94 7.37 -12.78 4.79
CA VAL A 94 6.28 -13.27 5.62
C VAL A 94 5.20 -12.20 5.78
N ALA A 95 5.61 -10.97 6.08
CA ALA A 95 4.67 -9.87 6.23
C ALA A 95 3.98 -9.56 4.90
N TYR A 96 4.73 -9.61 3.80
CA TYR A 96 4.17 -9.39 2.48
C TYR A 96 3.09 -10.42 2.14
N LYS A 97 3.38 -11.70 2.42
CA LYS A 97 2.42 -12.76 2.13
C LYS A 97 1.12 -12.54 2.89
N LYS A 98 1.22 -12.09 4.14
CA LYS A 98 0.04 -11.77 4.93
C LYS A 98 -0.77 -10.64 4.28
N CYS A 99 -0.09 -9.57 3.86
CA CYS A 99 -0.75 -8.46 3.20
C CYS A 99 -1.38 -8.88 1.88
N ARG A 100 -0.67 -9.70 1.10
CA ARG A 100 -1.18 -10.18 -0.18
C ARG A 100 -2.44 -11.04 0.03
N SER A 101 -2.41 -11.88 1.06
CA SER A 101 -3.57 -12.70 1.39
C SER A 101 -4.78 -11.84 1.76
N ILE A 102 -4.55 -10.80 2.56
CA ILE A 102 -5.61 -9.87 2.93
C ILE A 102 -6.21 -9.19 1.71
N LEU A 103 -5.34 -8.67 0.83
CA LEU A 103 -5.80 -7.99 -0.38
C LEU A 103 -6.51 -8.93 -1.33
N ASP A 104 -6.02 -10.15 -1.48
CA ASP A 104 -6.66 -11.12 -2.36
C ASP A 104 -8.05 -11.50 -1.85
N LYS A 105 -8.20 -11.57 -0.56
CA LYS A 105 -9.47 -11.86 0.05
C LYS A 105 -10.51 -10.79 -0.29
N ALA A 106 -10.10 -9.52 -0.24
CA ALA A 106 -10.98 -8.41 -0.58
C ALA A 106 -11.09 -8.24 -2.09
N GLY A 107 -9.94 -8.26 -2.76
CA GLY A 107 -9.88 -8.04 -4.19
C GLY A 107 -10.29 -9.24 -5.00
N GLY A 108 -10.28 -10.42 -4.38
CA GLY A 108 -10.68 -11.65 -5.07
C GLY A 108 -12.06 -11.54 -5.68
N THR A 109 -12.98 -10.95 -4.95
CA THR A 109 -14.33 -10.75 -5.46
C THR A 109 -14.31 -9.79 -6.65
N MET A 110 -13.53 -8.75 -6.55
CA MET A 110 -13.40 -7.77 -7.63
C MET A 110 -12.69 -8.37 -8.83
N VAL A 111 -11.65 -9.16 -8.57
CA VAL A 111 -10.91 -9.82 -9.64
C VAL A 111 -11.80 -10.79 -10.37
N MET A 112 -12.60 -11.53 -9.65
CA MET A 112 -13.54 -12.47 -10.26
C MET A 112 -14.54 -11.73 -11.14
N THR A 113 -15.01 -10.61 -10.68
CA THR A 113 -15.92 -9.78 -11.46
C THR A 113 -15.24 -9.30 -12.74
N ALA A 114 -14.04 -8.80 -12.60
CA ALA A 114 -13.29 -8.32 -13.75
C ALA A 114 -12.98 -9.45 -14.72
N THR A 115 -12.64 -10.62 -14.19
CA THR A 115 -12.35 -11.78 -15.01
C THR A 115 -13.59 -12.22 -15.77
N ALA A 116 -14.72 -12.17 -15.13
CA ALA A 116 -15.98 -12.54 -15.77
C ALA A 116 -16.28 -11.62 -16.95
N GLU A 117 -15.80 -10.40 -16.89
CA GLU A 117 -16.00 -9.43 -17.98
C GLU A 117 -15.08 -9.69 -19.13
N THR A 118 -13.98 -10.34 -18.88
CA THR A 118 -13.02 -10.59 -19.93
C THR A 118 -13.25 -11.95 -20.54
#